data_0409a2165ce7e1dafe670b5e374b09d9
#
_entry.id   0409a2165ce7e1dafe670b5e374b09d9
#
_cell.length_a   1.000
_cell.length_b   1.000
_cell.length_c   1.000
_cell.angle_alpha   90.00
_cell.angle_beta   90.00
_cell.angle_gamma   90.00
#
_symmetry.space_group_name_H-M   'P 1'
#
loop_
_entity.id
_entity.type
_entity.pdbx_description
1 polymer ?
#
loop_
_entity_poly.entity_id
_entity_poly.type
_entity_poly.pdbx_seq_one_letter_code
_entity_poly.pdbx_strand_id
1 'polypeptide(L)'
;MNTPEKIGIITIRAVNGTINTFVLVIILLLLAFGCYALWDSGQVYSNASHSRYERYKPTIENEGVSFEQLQAINPDVLAWLTVYGTNIDYPMVQGLDNMRYVNTSAEGRYSLSGAIFLDYRNSPDFSDFNNITYGHHMESRAMFGEIALFSDKSYFDARKYGKLFVDGKEYGLEFFAFVHTGAGDREIFRVNIVEQEARQAYLDLILDMAINTRKDVSVTAEDRIILLSTCSPNSTSGRDILVAKIVEDIQSDPFEVIPAETPPSVIPTIDKLPDLWEQVMGWIKNRVSTSKEVDNNA
;
A
#
# COMPACT_ATOMS: atom_id res chain seq x y z
N MET A 1 -33.43 14.72 64.72
CA MET A 1 -32.34 15.30 63.92
C MET A 1 -32.56 16.80 63.92
N ASN A 2 -31.60 17.57 64.46
CA ASN A 2 -31.70 19.02 64.54
C ASN A 2 -31.63 19.70 63.18
N THR A 3 -32.25 20.85 63.03
CA THR A 3 -32.33 21.63 61.78
C THR A 3 -30.95 21.82 61.08
N PRO A 4 -29.85 22.13 61.78
CA PRO A 4 -28.51 22.27 61.20
C PRO A 4 -27.94 20.97 60.58
N GLU A 5 -28.25 19.83 61.17
CA GLU A 5 -27.82 18.52 60.66
C GLU A 5 -28.48 18.14 59.33
N LYS A 6 -29.77 18.46 59.18
CA LYS A 6 -30.51 18.30 57.90
C LYS A 6 -29.94 19.20 56.78
N ILE A 7 -29.60 20.43 57.09
CA ILE A 7 -29.01 21.37 56.14
C ILE A 7 -27.65 20.86 55.69
N GLY A 8 -26.80 20.39 56.60
CA GLY A 8 -25.50 19.81 56.27
C GLY A 8 -25.59 18.62 55.28
N ILE A 9 -26.53 17.70 55.52
CA ILE A 9 -26.74 16.52 54.66
C ILE A 9 -27.21 16.92 53.27
N ILE A 10 -28.12 17.89 53.18
CA ILE A 10 -28.62 18.41 51.87
C ILE A 10 -27.49 19.07 51.08
N THR A 11 -26.66 19.89 51.76
CA THR A 11 -25.51 20.56 51.12
C THR A 11 -24.48 19.53 50.58
N ILE A 12 -24.13 18.51 51.39
CA ILE A 12 -23.22 17.45 50.99
C ILE A 12 -23.76 16.67 49.78
N ARG A 13 -25.06 16.35 49.75
CA ARG A 13 -25.68 15.67 48.62
C ARG A 13 -25.68 16.53 47.34
N ALA A 14 -25.94 17.83 47.48
CA ALA A 14 -25.90 18.75 46.35
C ALA A 14 -24.49 18.89 45.78
N VAL A 15 -23.47 19.05 46.62
CA VAL A 15 -22.05 19.10 46.21
C VAL A 15 -21.62 17.83 45.52
N ASN A 16 -21.92 16.66 46.13
CA ASN A 16 -21.61 15.37 45.52
C ASN A 16 -22.32 15.19 44.14
N GLY A 17 -23.59 15.59 44.05
CA GLY A 17 -24.34 15.58 42.81
C GLY A 17 -23.68 16.42 41.73
N THR A 18 -23.24 17.63 42.08
CA THR A 18 -22.52 18.54 41.17
C THR A 18 -21.19 17.95 40.72
N ILE A 19 -20.40 17.40 41.67
CA ILE A 19 -19.12 16.74 41.38
C ILE A 19 -19.35 15.56 40.44
N ASN A 20 -20.30 14.69 40.73
CA ASN A 20 -20.60 13.52 39.92
C ASN A 20 -21.03 13.92 38.47
N THR A 21 -21.86 14.96 38.35
CA THR A 21 -22.28 15.47 37.06
C THR A 21 -21.08 16.01 36.26
N PHE A 22 -20.20 16.78 36.95
CA PHE A 22 -19.00 17.31 36.32
C PHE A 22 -18.05 16.20 35.84
N VAL A 23 -17.82 15.18 36.69
CA VAL A 23 -17.04 14.00 36.34
C VAL A 23 -17.66 13.25 35.17
N LEU A 24 -18.98 13.06 35.18
CA LEU A 24 -19.69 12.42 34.04
C LEU A 24 -19.50 13.19 32.75
N VAL A 25 -19.63 14.52 32.77
CA VAL A 25 -19.44 15.35 31.58
C VAL A 25 -18.01 15.23 31.04
N ILE A 26 -17.00 15.22 31.93
CA ILE A 26 -15.61 15.02 31.53
C ILE A 26 -15.42 13.65 30.87
N ILE A 27 -15.97 12.57 31.45
CA ILE A 27 -15.89 11.22 30.89
C ILE A 27 -16.55 11.18 29.50
N LEU A 28 -17.73 11.80 29.32
CA LEU A 28 -18.42 11.84 28.03
C LEU A 28 -17.63 12.63 26.98
N LEU A 29 -16.97 13.74 27.37
CA LEU A 29 -16.10 14.51 26.47
C LEU A 29 -14.88 13.71 26.05
N LEU A 30 -14.23 13.01 26.99
CA LEU A 30 -13.09 12.13 26.70
C LEU A 30 -13.50 10.95 25.79
N LEU A 31 -14.66 10.37 26.02
CA LEU A 31 -15.21 9.32 25.17
C LEU A 31 -15.49 9.85 23.74
N ALA A 32 -16.15 11.00 23.63
CA ALA A 32 -16.42 11.63 22.33
C ALA A 32 -15.12 11.96 21.58
N PHE A 33 -14.11 12.49 22.28
CA PHE A 33 -12.79 12.75 21.71
C PHE A 33 -12.10 11.46 21.25
N GLY A 34 -12.16 10.39 22.07
CA GLY A 34 -11.60 9.08 21.69
C GLY A 34 -12.27 8.49 20.45
N CYS A 35 -13.60 8.55 20.38
CA CYS A 35 -14.35 8.11 19.18
C CYS A 35 -13.98 8.95 17.94
N TYR A 36 -13.86 10.26 18.09
CA TYR A 36 -13.43 11.14 17.01
C TYR A 36 -12.01 10.80 16.54
N ALA A 37 -11.05 10.60 17.46
CA ALA A 37 -9.67 10.27 17.12
C ALA A 37 -9.55 8.93 16.38
N LEU A 38 -10.33 7.92 16.79
CA LEU A 38 -10.40 6.62 16.10
C LEU A 38 -11.01 6.77 14.68
N TRP A 39 -12.06 7.56 14.55
CA TRP A 39 -12.67 7.83 13.25
C TRP A 39 -11.71 8.57 12.31
N ASP A 40 -11.04 9.63 12.79
CA ASP A 40 -10.06 10.41 12.04
C ASP A 40 -8.89 9.53 11.58
N SER A 41 -8.32 8.72 12.48
CA SER A 41 -7.28 7.74 12.15
C SER A 41 -7.77 6.76 11.08
N GLY A 42 -8.99 6.24 11.19
CA GLY A 42 -9.59 5.36 10.19
C GLY A 42 -9.69 6.00 8.80
N GLN A 43 -9.96 7.30 8.72
CA GLN A 43 -9.99 8.05 7.44
C GLN A 43 -8.59 8.15 6.81
N VAL A 44 -7.53 8.37 7.61
CA VAL A 44 -6.15 8.42 7.10
C VAL A 44 -5.77 7.09 6.45
N TYR A 45 -6.03 5.96 7.10
CA TYR A 45 -5.73 4.63 6.55
C TYR A 45 -6.61 4.27 5.35
N SER A 46 -7.89 4.63 5.37
CA SER A 46 -8.77 4.45 4.20
C SER A 46 -8.27 5.23 2.98
N ASN A 47 -7.77 6.45 3.19
CA ASN A 47 -7.19 7.27 2.12
C ASN A 47 -5.84 6.72 1.62
N ALA A 48 -5.11 6.01 2.45
CA ALA A 48 -3.83 5.39 2.13
C ALA A 48 -3.97 4.04 1.41
N SER A 49 -5.15 3.42 1.42
CA SER A 49 -5.36 2.08 0.85
C SER A 49 -5.23 2.09 -0.68
N HIS A 50 -4.49 1.11 -1.24
CA HIS A 50 -4.40 0.90 -2.69
C HIS A 50 -5.78 0.64 -3.32
N SER A 51 -6.70 -0.03 -2.61
CA SER A 51 -8.05 -0.33 -3.09
C SER A 51 -8.87 0.91 -3.47
N ARG A 52 -8.53 2.08 -2.91
CA ARG A 52 -9.12 3.36 -3.31
C ARG A 52 -8.89 3.69 -4.77
N TYR A 53 -7.71 3.29 -5.29
CA TYR A 53 -7.27 3.62 -6.65
C TYR A 53 -7.53 2.48 -7.64
N GLU A 54 -7.96 1.30 -7.19
CA GLU A 54 -8.15 0.10 -8.02
C GLU A 54 -8.97 0.37 -9.29
N ARG A 55 -10.02 1.21 -9.19
CA ARG A 55 -10.85 1.62 -10.33
C ARG A 55 -10.09 2.39 -11.43
N TYR A 56 -8.93 2.94 -11.11
CA TYR A 56 -8.08 3.69 -12.04
C TYR A 56 -6.90 2.87 -12.56
N LYS A 57 -6.74 1.63 -12.07
CA LYS A 57 -5.62 0.78 -12.45
C LYS A 57 -5.67 0.48 -13.94
N PRO A 58 -4.56 0.74 -14.68
CA PRO A 58 -4.47 0.35 -16.08
C PRO A 58 -4.53 -1.17 -16.17
N THR A 59 -5.41 -1.69 -17.02
CA THR A 59 -5.53 -3.11 -17.33
C THR A 59 -5.58 -3.29 -18.83
N ILE A 60 -5.19 -4.48 -19.32
CA ILE A 60 -5.22 -4.81 -20.74
C ILE A 60 -6.66 -4.68 -21.29
N GLU A 61 -7.68 -5.00 -20.48
CA GLU A 61 -9.09 -4.97 -20.89
C GLU A 61 -9.63 -3.55 -21.12
N ASN A 62 -9.16 -2.56 -20.37
CA ASN A 62 -9.64 -1.18 -20.47
C ASN A 62 -8.70 -0.25 -21.26
N GLU A 63 -7.61 -0.78 -21.82
CA GLU A 63 -6.63 -0.03 -22.63
C GLU A 63 -6.15 1.27 -21.96
N GLY A 64 -6.15 1.31 -20.62
CA GLY A 64 -5.72 2.48 -19.86
C GLY A 64 -6.78 3.58 -19.66
N VAL A 65 -8.01 3.40 -20.15
CA VAL A 65 -9.09 4.42 -20.03
C VAL A 65 -9.33 4.85 -18.58
N SER A 66 -9.27 3.91 -17.64
CA SER A 66 -9.41 4.21 -16.21
C SER A 66 -8.26 5.07 -15.68
N PHE A 67 -7.03 4.85 -16.17
CA PHE A 67 -5.86 5.63 -15.82
C PHE A 67 -5.95 7.06 -16.36
N GLU A 68 -6.40 7.26 -17.61
CA GLU A 68 -6.66 8.56 -18.19
C GLU A 68 -7.70 9.37 -17.41
N GLN A 69 -8.70 8.71 -16.82
CA GLN A 69 -9.66 9.38 -15.93
C GLN A 69 -8.98 9.96 -14.70
N LEU A 70 -8.00 9.26 -14.12
CA LEU A 70 -7.23 9.81 -13.00
C LEU A 70 -6.35 10.97 -13.44
N GLN A 71 -5.72 10.88 -14.63
CA GLN A 71 -4.94 11.98 -15.23
C GLN A 71 -5.81 13.21 -15.54
N ALA A 72 -7.06 13.01 -15.92
CA ALA A 72 -8.02 14.11 -16.09
C ALA A 72 -8.36 14.82 -14.76
N ILE A 73 -8.34 14.10 -13.63
CA ILE A 73 -8.53 14.66 -12.28
C ILE A 73 -7.25 15.37 -11.82
N ASN A 74 -6.09 14.76 -12.02
CA ASN A 74 -4.78 15.30 -11.64
C ASN A 74 -3.76 15.05 -12.77
N PRO A 75 -3.42 16.09 -13.55
CA PRO A 75 -2.46 15.96 -14.66
C PRO A 75 -1.04 15.57 -14.23
N ASP A 76 -0.71 15.67 -12.95
CA ASP A 76 0.59 15.27 -12.41
C ASP A 76 0.73 13.73 -12.28
N VAL A 77 -0.33 12.96 -12.53
CA VAL A 77 -0.29 11.49 -12.57
C VAL A 77 0.40 11.04 -13.84
N LEU A 78 1.47 10.25 -13.68
CA LEU A 78 2.33 9.88 -14.82
C LEU A 78 2.54 8.37 -14.97
N ALA A 79 2.40 7.58 -13.90
CA ALA A 79 2.71 6.17 -13.91
C ALA A 79 1.85 5.37 -12.91
N TRP A 80 1.97 4.05 -12.99
CA TRP A 80 1.42 3.12 -11.99
C TRP A 80 2.48 2.11 -11.60
N LEU A 81 2.66 1.92 -10.28
CA LEU A 81 3.64 1.02 -9.70
C LEU A 81 2.94 -0.15 -9.01
N THR A 82 3.37 -1.38 -9.34
CA THR A 82 2.95 -2.59 -8.64
C THR A 82 4.18 -3.39 -8.19
N VAL A 83 4.25 -3.76 -6.91
CA VAL A 83 5.25 -4.69 -6.37
C VAL A 83 4.54 -6.00 -6.01
N TYR A 84 4.84 -7.07 -6.73
CA TYR A 84 4.11 -8.33 -6.60
C TYR A 84 4.23 -8.95 -5.20
N GLY A 85 3.11 -9.45 -4.70
CA GLY A 85 3.03 -10.06 -3.36
C GLY A 85 3.05 -9.04 -2.21
N THR A 86 2.81 -7.76 -2.50
CA THR A 86 2.67 -6.68 -1.51
C THR A 86 1.40 -5.87 -1.78
N ASN A 87 1.07 -4.94 -0.86
CA ASN A 87 0.01 -3.95 -1.07
C ASN A 87 0.50 -2.70 -1.85
N ILE A 88 1.74 -2.70 -2.37
CA ILE A 88 2.25 -1.59 -3.18
C ILE A 88 1.70 -1.73 -4.60
N ASP A 89 0.57 -1.05 -4.83
CA ASP A 89 -0.18 -1.05 -6.08
C ASP A 89 -0.88 0.31 -6.24
N TYR A 90 -0.11 1.32 -6.68
CA TYR A 90 -0.51 2.72 -6.60
C TYR A 90 -0.21 3.50 -7.88
N PRO A 91 -1.05 4.53 -8.18
CA PRO A 91 -0.66 5.56 -9.12
C PRO A 91 0.52 6.36 -8.60
N MET A 92 1.38 6.80 -9.51
CA MET A 92 2.52 7.65 -9.23
C MET A 92 2.29 9.03 -9.83
N VAL A 93 2.74 10.05 -9.10
CA VAL A 93 2.66 11.46 -9.49
C VAL A 93 4.04 12.09 -9.55
N GLN A 94 4.17 13.25 -10.22
CA GLN A 94 5.36 14.08 -10.14
C GLN A 94 4.96 15.54 -9.98
N GLY A 95 5.47 16.18 -8.92
CA GLY A 95 5.27 17.61 -8.68
C GLY A 95 6.42 18.45 -9.23
N LEU A 96 6.29 19.78 -9.05
CA LEU A 96 7.38 20.72 -9.34
C LEU A 96 8.48 20.71 -8.26
N ASP A 97 8.23 20.03 -7.15
CA ASP A 97 9.16 19.81 -6.04
C ASP A 97 8.83 18.49 -5.32
N ASN A 98 9.69 18.06 -4.38
CA ASN A 98 9.50 16.84 -3.58
C ASN A 98 8.65 17.05 -2.31
N MET A 99 8.00 18.21 -2.14
CA MET A 99 7.22 18.53 -0.93
C MET A 99 5.71 18.43 -1.16
N ARG A 100 5.24 18.75 -2.38
CA ARG A 100 3.82 18.79 -2.71
C ARG A 100 3.08 17.49 -2.36
N TYR A 101 3.62 16.36 -2.80
CA TYR A 101 2.97 15.06 -2.68
C TYR A 101 3.27 14.32 -1.37
N VAL A 102 4.01 14.95 -0.46
CA VAL A 102 4.14 14.48 0.93
C VAL A 102 2.78 14.49 1.65
N ASN A 103 1.94 15.52 1.39
CA ASN A 103 0.63 15.67 2.02
C ASN A 103 -0.50 15.88 0.99
N THR A 104 -0.34 15.38 -0.22
CA THR A 104 -1.35 15.45 -1.29
C THR A 104 -1.50 14.09 -1.94
N SER A 105 -2.74 13.61 -2.03
CA SER A 105 -3.07 12.32 -2.68
C SER A 105 -2.85 12.37 -4.19
N ALA A 106 -2.84 11.21 -4.84
CA ALA A 106 -2.77 11.14 -6.31
C ALA A 106 -3.97 11.79 -7.02
N GLU A 107 -5.10 11.99 -6.33
CA GLU A 107 -6.25 12.77 -6.84
C GLU A 107 -6.07 14.30 -6.68
N GLY A 108 -4.92 14.77 -6.16
CA GLY A 108 -4.65 16.20 -5.94
C GLY A 108 -5.31 16.79 -4.69
N ARG A 109 -5.84 15.97 -3.76
CA ARG A 109 -6.50 16.41 -2.53
C ARG A 109 -5.56 16.30 -1.34
N TYR A 110 -5.75 17.15 -0.32
CA TYR A 110 -5.01 17.03 0.93
C TYR A 110 -5.19 15.63 1.54
N SER A 111 -4.09 14.99 1.90
CA SER A 111 -4.06 13.67 2.54
C SER A 111 -2.77 13.50 3.32
N LEU A 112 -2.86 13.11 4.59
CA LEU A 112 -1.70 12.83 5.43
C LEU A 112 -0.90 11.61 4.96
N SER A 113 -1.50 10.73 4.15
CA SER A 113 -0.79 9.61 3.52
C SER A 113 0.03 10.03 2.29
N GLY A 114 -0.18 11.24 1.78
CA GLY A 114 0.46 11.70 0.56
C GLY A 114 0.12 10.85 -0.67
N ALA A 115 1.05 10.79 -1.60
CA ALA A 115 1.04 9.90 -2.77
C ALA A 115 2.43 9.25 -2.94
N ILE A 116 2.53 8.24 -3.81
CA ILE A 116 3.81 7.77 -4.34
C ILE A 116 4.22 8.76 -5.43
N PHE A 117 5.44 9.30 -5.35
CA PHE A 117 5.86 10.32 -6.32
C PHE A 117 7.30 10.14 -6.80
N LEU A 118 7.51 10.47 -8.06
CA LEU A 118 8.83 10.54 -8.71
C LEU A 118 9.54 11.82 -8.27
N ASP A 119 10.85 11.76 -8.06
CA ASP A 119 11.66 12.95 -7.77
C ASP A 119 11.48 13.97 -8.89
N TYR A 120 11.24 15.24 -8.53
CA TYR A 120 10.96 16.32 -9.50
C TYR A 120 12.10 16.55 -10.50
N ARG A 121 13.31 16.09 -10.20
CA ARG A 121 14.51 16.20 -11.05
C ARG A 121 14.59 15.10 -12.10
N ASN A 122 13.84 14.02 -11.93
CA ASN A 122 13.81 12.92 -12.88
C ASN A 122 12.91 13.23 -14.10
N SER A 123 13.23 12.60 -15.22
CA SER A 123 12.41 12.59 -16.41
C SER A 123 11.09 11.84 -16.16
N PRO A 124 9.92 12.42 -16.53
CA PRO A 124 8.61 11.82 -16.22
C PRO A 124 8.35 10.49 -16.95
N ASP A 125 9.12 10.18 -18.00
CA ASP A 125 9.04 8.95 -18.79
C ASP A 125 9.95 7.82 -18.27
N PHE A 126 10.61 8.01 -17.11
CA PHE A 126 11.56 7.08 -16.51
C PHE A 126 12.73 6.72 -17.44
N SER A 127 13.12 7.62 -18.32
CA SER A 127 14.28 7.43 -19.24
C SER A 127 15.63 7.63 -18.57
N ASP A 128 15.68 8.22 -17.39
CA ASP A 128 16.92 8.40 -16.62
C ASP A 128 17.51 7.05 -16.22
N PHE A 129 18.85 7.04 -16.07
CA PHE A 129 19.55 5.87 -15.48
C PHE A 129 19.02 5.54 -14.10
N ASN A 130 18.88 6.53 -13.21
CA ASN A 130 18.40 6.39 -11.83
C ASN A 130 17.11 7.18 -11.62
N ASN A 131 16.00 6.49 -11.41
CA ASN A 131 14.68 7.07 -11.16
C ASN A 131 14.34 6.89 -9.68
N ILE A 132 14.19 7.99 -8.95
CA ILE A 132 13.98 7.95 -7.50
C ILE A 132 12.52 8.21 -7.19
N THR A 133 11.88 7.29 -6.48
CA THR A 133 10.49 7.41 -6.06
C THR A 133 10.37 7.43 -4.55
N TYR A 134 9.44 8.21 -4.05
CA TYR A 134 9.20 8.41 -2.63
C TYR A 134 7.78 8.02 -2.26
N GLY A 135 7.62 7.49 -1.06
CA GLY A 135 6.33 7.23 -0.44
C GLY A 135 6.45 7.12 1.07
N HIS A 136 5.37 7.43 1.78
CA HIS A 136 5.36 7.31 3.23
C HIS A 136 5.50 5.85 3.68
N HIS A 137 6.27 5.65 4.75
CA HIS A 137 6.13 4.45 5.55
C HIS A 137 4.88 4.59 6.41
N MET A 138 3.89 3.74 6.18
CA MET A 138 2.68 3.71 6.98
C MET A 138 2.50 2.33 7.61
N GLU A 139 1.97 2.31 8.84
CA GLU A 139 1.49 1.09 9.45
C GLU A 139 0.39 0.45 8.57
N SER A 140 -0.02 -0.77 8.90
CA SER A 140 -1.02 -1.53 8.14
C SER A 140 -0.62 -1.79 6.69
N ARG A 141 0.68 -1.74 6.38
CA ARG A 141 1.27 -2.03 5.05
C ARG A 141 0.75 -1.13 3.92
N ALA A 142 0.29 0.06 4.25
CA ALA A 142 -0.15 1.04 3.25
C ALA A 142 1.04 1.84 2.69
N MET A 143 0.85 2.43 1.53
CA MET A 143 1.86 3.17 0.78
C MET A 143 3.15 2.35 0.62
N PHE A 144 4.32 2.84 1.07
CA PHE A 144 5.60 2.11 1.09
C PHE A 144 5.89 1.42 2.43
N GLY A 145 4.85 1.18 3.25
CA GLY A 145 5.01 0.55 4.57
C GLY A 145 5.59 -0.87 4.54
N GLU A 146 5.48 -1.58 3.41
CA GLU A 146 6.05 -2.93 3.27
C GLU A 146 7.52 -2.93 2.83
N ILE A 147 8.09 -1.81 2.38
CA ILE A 147 9.49 -1.79 1.91
C ILE A 147 10.46 -2.22 3.02
N ALA A 148 10.22 -1.83 4.27
CA ALA A 148 11.07 -2.23 5.39
C ALA A 148 11.14 -3.75 5.59
N LEU A 149 10.11 -4.51 5.18
CA LEU A 149 10.09 -5.97 5.28
C LEU A 149 11.10 -6.66 4.36
N PHE A 150 11.55 -5.98 3.30
CA PHE A 150 12.61 -6.49 2.41
C PHE A 150 13.99 -6.56 3.08
N SER A 151 14.13 -6.06 4.31
CA SER A 151 15.30 -6.33 5.16
C SER A 151 15.39 -7.80 5.56
N ASP A 152 14.26 -8.51 5.70
CA ASP A 152 14.23 -9.95 5.86
C ASP A 152 14.57 -10.65 4.54
N LYS A 153 15.60 -11.53 4.59
CA LYS A 153 16.10 -12.21 3.40
C LYS A 153 15.05 -13.10 2.74
N SER A 154 14.19 -13.76 3.53
CA SER A 154 13.17 -14.67 3.00
C SER A 154 12.04 -13.89 2.33
N TYR A 155 11.66 -12.75 2.90
CA TYR A 155 10.68 -11.84 2.31
C TYR A 155 11.19 -11.24 1.00
N PHE A 156 12.46 -10.79 1.00
CA PHE A 156 13.16 -10.28 -0.19
C PHE A 156 13.18 -11.36 -1.28
N ASP A 157 13.66 -12.59 -0.97
CA ASP A 157 13.81 -13.67 -1.95
C ASP A 157 12.49 -14.10 -2.59
N ALA A 158 11.41 -14.07 -1.84
CA ALA A 158 10.09 -14.45 -2.35
C ALA A 158 9.48 -13.42 -3.32
N ARG A 159 9.92 -12.14 -3.29
CA ARG A 159 9.30 -11.02 -4.03
C ARG A 159 10.29 -10.37 -4.98
N LYS A 160 10.54 -11.03 -6.10
CA LYS A 160 11.55 -10.62 -7.09
C LYS A 160 11.02 -9.59 -8.10
N TYR A 161 9.73 -9.62 -8.40
CA TYR A 161 9.18 -8.95 -9.56
C TYR A 161 8.14 -7.90 -9.20
N GLY A 162 7.93 -6.98 -10.13
CA GLY A 162 6.90 -5.97 -10.11
C GLY A 162 6.61 -5.45 -11.50
N LYS A 163 5.80 -4.42 -11.59
CA LYS A 163 5.39 -3.80 -12.84
C LYS A 163 5.35 -2.28 -12.72
N LEU A 164 5.75 -1.60 -13.76
CA LEU A 164 5.65 -0.16 -13.94
C LEU A 164 4.88 0.11 -15.24
N PHE A 165 3.74 0.80 -15.15
CA PHE A 165 3.03 1.34 -16.30
C PHE A 165 3.34 2.83 -16.41
N VAL A 166 3.79 3.27 -17.58
CA VAL A 166 4.09 4.67 -17.88
C VAL A 166 3.91 4.92 -19.38
N ASP A 167 3.35 6.06 -19.72
CA ASP A 167 3.14 6.50 -21.12
C ASP A 167 2.44 5.44 -22.01
N GLY A 168 1.42 4.78 -21.45
CA GLY A 168 0.66 3.75 -22.16
C GLY A 168 1.38 2.42 -22.36
N LYS A 169 2.57 2.23 -21.75
CA LYS A 169 3.39 1.03 -21.86
C LYS A 169 3.67 0.42 -20.50
N GLU A 170 3.66 -0.90 -20.43
CA GLU A 170 4.07 -1.65 -19.26
C GLU A 170 5.53 -2.07 -19.36
N TYR A 171 6.23 -2.01 -18.22
CA TYR A 171 7.60 -2.48 -18.02
C TYR A 171 7.64 -3.44 -16.84
N GLY A 172 8.49 -4.46 -16.90
CA GLY A 172 8.80 -5.30 -15.77
C GLY A 172 9.78 -4.61 -14.80
N LEU A 173 9.67 -4.95 -13.53
CA LEU A 173 10.62 -4.58 -12.49
C LEU A 173 11.27 -5.84 -11.94
N GLU A 174 12.61 -5.88 -11.88
CA GLU A 174 13.39 -6.92 -11.25
C GLU A 174 14.12 -6.35 -10.04
N PHE A 175 13.63 -6.63 -8.83
CA PHE A 175 14.24 -6.14 -7.59
C PHE A 175 15.54 -6.86 -7.32
N PHE A 176 16.66 -6.15 -7.24
CA PHE A 176 17.99 -6.74 -7.08
C PHE A 176 18.71 -6.35 -5.79
N ALA A 177 18.32 -5.27 -5.13
CA ALA A 177 18.94 -4.82 -3.90
C ALA A 177 17.94 -4.20 -2.91
N PHE A 178 18.22 -4.36 -1.61
CA PHE A 178 17.58 -3.61 -0.54
C PHE A 178 18.66 -2.90 0.27
N VAL A 179 18.51 -1.58 0.41
CA VAL A 179 19.50 -0.69 1.03
C VAL A 179 18.88 0.03 2.22
N HIS A 180 19.65 0.20 3.28
CA HIS A 180 19.32 1.10 4.39
C HIS A 180 20.35 2.23 4.46
N THR A 181 19.90 3.49 4.48
CA THR A 181 20.77 4.66 4.53
C THR A 181 20.14 5.81 5.31
N GLY A 182 20.83 6.93 5.43
CA GLY A 182 20.32 8.17 6.02
C GLY A 182 19.60 9.07 5.01
N ALA A 183 18.63 9.83 5.48
CA ALA A 183 17.88 10.78 4.63
C ALA A 183 18.76 11.87 3.99
N GLY A 184 19.94 12.16 4.57
CA GLY A 184 20.90 13.13 4.07
C GLY A 184 21.95 12.58 3.14
N ASP A 185 21.87 11.30 2.76
CA ASP A 185 22.84 10.63 1.88
C ASP A 185 22.67 11.15 0.44
N ARG A 186 23.58 12.06 0.06
CA ARG A 186 23.52 12.71 -1.25
C ARG A 186 23.97 11.80 -2.39
N GLU A 187 24.76 10.78 -2.10
CA GLU A 187 25.26 9.85 -3.13
C GLU A 187 24.15 8.92 -3.58
N ILE A 188 23.41 8.33 -2.65
CA ILE A 188 22.31 7.42 -2.99
C ILE A 188 21.13 8.15 -3.66
N PHE A 189 20.86 9.43 -3.28
CA PHE A 189 19.79 10.25 -3.86
C PHE A 189 20.28 11.14 -5.02
N ARG A 190 21.35 10.75 -5.69
CA ARG A 190 21.87 11.43 -6.86
C ARG A 190 21.07 11.08 -8.10
N VAL A 191 20.58 12.08 -8.81
CA VAL A 191 19.93 12.01 -10.13
C VAL A 191 20.88 12.51 -11.21
N ASN A 192 20.50 12.41 -12.49
CA ASN A 192 21.27 12.91 -13.63
C ASN A 192 22.68 12.31 -13.72
N ILE A 193 22.81 10.98 -13.53
CA ILE A 193 24.05 10.25 -13.67
C ILE A 193 24.22 9.89 -15.14
N VAL A 194 24.98 10.68 -15.89
CA VAL A 194 25.10 10.59 -17.35
C VAL A 194 26.25 9.69 -17.77
N GLU A 195 27.44 9.91 -17.19
CA GLU A 195 28.67 9.22 -17.58
C GLU A 195 28.63 7.73 -17.18
N GLN A 196 29.04 6.85 -18.08
CA GLN A 196 28.98 5.39 -17.90
C GLN A 196 29.77 4.93 -16.68
N GLU A 197 30.98 5.49 -16.47
CA GLU A 197 31.81 5.19 -15.30
C GLU A 197 31.13 5.62 -14.00
N ALA A 198 30.41 6.76 -14.01
CA ALA A 198 29.66 7.23 -12.85
C ALA A 198 28.45 6.36 -12.56
N ARG A 199 27.78 5.82 -13.59
CA ARG A 199 26.70 4.85 -13.45
C ARG A 199 27.18 3.54 -12.84
N GLN A 200 28.32 3.03 -13.33
CA GLN A 200 28.91 1.82 -12.76
C GLN A 200 29.31 2.04 -11.28
N ALA A 201 29.98 3.14 -10.98
CA ALA A 201 30.35 3.47 -9.60
C ALA A 201 29.11 3.61 -8.68
N TYR A 202 27.98 4.10 -9.21
CA TYR A 202 26.73 4.18 -8.48
C TYR A 202 26.09 2.80 -8.24
N LEU A 203 26.15 1.87 -9.20
CA LEU A 203 25.70 0.49 -9.01
C LEU A 203 26.56 -0.22 -7.96
N ASP A 204 27.90 -0.04 -8.02
CA ASP A 204 28.82 -0.59 -7.05
C ASP A 204 28.51 -0.06 -5.63
N LEU A 205 28.21 1.23 -5.49
CA LEU A 205 27.77 1.84 -4.23
C LEU A 205 26.49 1.19 -3.70
N ILE A 206 25.46 1.01 -4.56
CA ILE A 206 24.21 0.34 -4.16
C ILE A 206 24.49 -1.07 -3.65
N LEU A 207 25.31 -1.84 -4.37
CA LEU A 207 25.63 -3.22 -4.02
C LEU A 207 26.46 -3.33 -2.73
N ASP A 208 27.37 -2.40 -2.49
CA ASP A 208 28.18 -2.33 -1.26
C ASP A 208 27.32 -1.95 -0.04
N MET A 209 26.32 -1.10 -0.21
CA MET A 209 25.41 -0.67 0.86
C MET A 209 24.28 -1.66 1.11
N ALA A 210 24.03 -2.60 0.19
CA ALA A 210 22.86 -3.45 0.24
C ALA A 210 22.90 -4.47 1.38
N ILE A 211 21.84 -4.53 2.16
CA ILE A 211 21.61 -5.57 3.18
C ILE A 211 21.27 -6.90 2.49
N ASN A 212 20.44 -6.84 1.44
CA ASN A 212 20.06 -7.99 0.63
C ASN A 212 20.32 -7.70 -0.85
N THR A 213 20.88 -8.67 -1.56
CA THR A 213 21.13 -8.61 -3.02
C THR A 213 20.68 -9.89 -3.71
N ARG A 214 20.40 -9.80 -5.03
CA ARG A 214 20.15 -10.93 -5.92
C ARG A 214 21.29 -11.04 -6.94
N LYS A 215 21.95 -12.19 -6.97
CA LYS A 215 23.01 -12.49 -7.94
C LYS A 215 22.49 -12.96 -9.30
N ASP A 216 21.23 -13.35 -9.35
CA ASP A 216 20.54 -13.83 -10.55
C ASP A 216 19.86 -12.70 -11.36
N VAL A 217 20.00 -11.45 -10.91
CA VAL A 217 19.64 -10.23 -11.67
C VAL A 217 20.91 -9.52 -12.07
N SER A 218 21.22 -9.56 -13.37
CA SER A 218 22.37 -8.83 -13.92
C SER A 218 21.96 -7.39 -14.19
N VAL A 219 22.67 -6.43 -13.59
CA VAL A 219 22.45 -4.98 -13.79
C VAL A 219 23.76 -4.35 -14.27
N THR A 220 23.68 -3.49 -15.28
CA THR A 220 24.81 -2.81 -15.90
C THR A 220 24.59 -1.30 -15.94
N ALA A 221 25.62 -0.53 -16.25
CA ALA A 221 25.54 0.93 -16.42
C ALA A 221 24.65 1.40 -17.58
N GLU A 222 24.20 0.48 -18.44
CA GLU A 222 23.30 0.77 -19.55
C GLU A 222 21.82 0.58 -19.19
N ASP A 223 21.56 -0.12 -18.09
CA ASP A 223 20.21 -0.38 -17.62
C ASP A 223 19.60 0.83 -16.90
N ARG A 224 18.29 0.95 -16.94
CA ARG A 224 17.53 1.90 -16.12
C ARG A 224 17.17 1.24 -14.80
N ILE A 225 17.32 1.98 -13.69
CA ILE A 225 16.93 1.51 -12.37
C ILE A 225 15.90 2.44 -11.74
N ILE A 226 15.13 1.88 -10.80
CA ILE A 226 14.18 2.62 -9.98
C ILE A 226 14.44 2.33 -8.49
N LEU A 227 14.47 3.38 -7.69
CA LEU A 227 14.58 3.33 -6.25
C LEU A 227 13.22 3.62 -5.61
N LEU A 228 12.71 2.71 -4.80
CA LEU A 228 11.51 2.90 -3.99
C LEU A 228 11.94 3.26 -2.57
N SER A 229 11.91 4.54 -2.23
CA SER A 229 12.44 5.07 -0.97
C SER A 229 11.34 5.46 0.00
N THR A 230 11.47 5.01 1.26
CA THR A 230 10.56 5.38 2.37
C THR A 230 11.33 5.67 3.65
N CYS A 231 10.66 6.27 4.65
CA CYS A 231 11.22 6.41 5.97
C CYS A 231 11.43 5.03 6.62
N SER A 232 12.56 4.84 7.30
CA SER A 232 12.77 3.61 8.07
C SER A 232 12.02 3.65 9.40
N PRO A 233 11.29 2.61 9.78
CA PRO A 233 10.65 2.54 11.10
C PRO A 233 11.67 2.46 12.25
N ASN A 234 12.90 2.06 11.95
CA ASN A 234 13.97 1.84 12.94
C ASN A 234 14.81 3.08 13.23
N SER A 235 14.64 4.18 12.48
CA SER A 235 15.46 5.38 12.63
C SER A 235 14.70 6.63 12.18
N THR A 236 14.72 7.69 12.98
CA THR A 236 14.05 8.97 12.70
C THR A 236 14.52 9.63 11.39
N SER A 237 15.76 9.39 10.99
CA SER A 237 16.36 9.90 9.74
C SER A 237 16.76 8.79 8.76
N GLY A 238 16.41 7.53 9.04
CA GLY A 238 16.71 6.41 8.15
C GLY A 238 15.80 6.37 6.92
N ARG A 239 16.33 5.76 5.86
CA ARG A 239 15.61 5.43 4.63
C ARG A 239 15.81 3.97 4.30
N ASP A 240 14.71 3.30 4.03
CA ASP A 240 14.69 1.96 3.46
C ASP A 240 14.39 2.10 1.97
N ILE A 241 15.23 1.48 1.15
CA ILE A 241 15.20 1.62 -0.30
C ILE A 241 15.19 0.25 -0.94
N LEU A 242 14.16 -0.04 -1.71
CA LEU A 242 14.09 -1.22 -2.56
C LEU A 242 14.47 -0.81 -3.99
N VAL A 243 15.46 -1.49 -4.59
CA VAL A 243 16.02 -1.12 -5.90
C VAL A 243 15.69 -2.18 -6.92
N ALA A 244 15.15 -1.75 -8.07
CA ALA A 244 14.84 -2.61 -9.19
C ALA A 244 15.49 -2.12 -10.49
N LYS A 245 15.78 -3.08 -11.39
CA LYS A 245 16.03 -2.85 -12.81
C LYS A 245 14.71 -2.75 -13.54
N ILE A 246 14.58 -1.78 -14.45
CA ILE A 246 13.44 -1.64 -15.35
C ILE A 246 13.77 -2.45 -16.62
N VAL A 247 12.89 -3.39 -16.97
CA VAL A 247 13.05 -4.29 -18.12
C VAL A 247 11.83 -4.23 -19.03
N GLU A 248 12.03 -4.59 -20.32
CA GLU A 248 10.92 -4.64 -21.28
C GLU A 248 9.99 -5.85 -21.03
N ASP A 249 10.55 -6.95 -20.54
CA ASP A 249 9.82 -8.19 -20.30
C ASP A 249 9.07 -8.13 -18.96
N ILE A 250 7.77 -8.39 -19.01
CA ILE A 250 6.90 -8.43 -17.83
C ILE A 250 6.79 -9.87 -17.36
N GLN A 251 7.11 -10.12 -16.11
CA GLN A 251 6.89 -11.41 -15.47
C GLN A 251 5.46 -11.49 -14.92
N SER A 252 4.86 -12.68 -14.97
CA SER A 252 3.57 -12.92 -14.33
C SER A 252 3.67 -12.76 -12.80
N ASP A 253 2.61 -12.25 -12.19
CA ASP A 253 2.56 -12.14 -10.73
C ASP A 253 2.38 -13.54 -10.10
N PRO A 254 3.38 -14.06 -9.37
CA PRO A 254 3.28 -15.38 -8.75
C PRO A 254 2.32 -15.40 -7.54
N PHE A 255 1.83 -14.24 -7.09
CA PHE A 255 0.90 -14.09 -5.98
C PHE A 255 -0.54 -13.81 -6.45
N GLU A 256 -0.74 -13.64 -7.77
CA GLU A 256 -2.07 -13.47 -8.32
C GLU A 256 -2.89 -14.73 -8.07
N VAL A 257 -3.92 -14.61 -7.24
CA VAL A 257 -4.91 -15.66 -7.07
C VAL A 257 -5.75 -15.65 -8.34
N ILE A 258 -5.42 -16.51 -9.29
CA ILE A 258 -6.31 -16.78 -10.44
C ILE A 258 -7.64 -17.23 -9.83
N PRO A 259 -8.74 -16.47 -9.94
CA PRO A 259 -10.03 -16.95 -9.49
C PRO A 259 -10.26 -18.29 -10.18
N ALA A 260 -10.49 -19.36 -9.40
CA ALA A 260 -10.92 -20.63 -9.98
C ALA A 260 -12.04 -20.28 -10.96
N GLU A 261 -11.89 -20.67 -12.23
CA GLU A 261 -12.84 -20.37 -13.30
C GLU A 261 -14.25 -20.48 -12.72
N THR A 262 -14.95 -19.36 -12.65
CA THR A 262 -16.36 -19.37 -12.27
C THR A 262 -17.01 -20.27 -13.30
N PRO A 263 -17.60 -21.42 -12.90
CA PRO A 263 -18.28 -22.24 -13.87
C PRO A 263 -19.24 -21.33 -14.63
N PRO A 264 -19.34 -21.48 -15.97
CA PRO A 264 -20.10 -20.56 -16.80
C PRO A 264 -21.44 -20.33 -16.10
N SER A 265 -21.79 -19.05 -15.87
CA SER A 265 -23.04 -18.67 -15.26
C SER A 265 -24.17 -19.11 -16.19
N VAL A 266 -24.52 -20.39 -16.11
CA VAL A 266 -25.74 -20.89 -16.68
C VAL A 266 -26.82 -20.26 -15.80
N ILE A 267 -27.32 -19.09 -16.21
CA ILE A 267 -28.60 -18.60 -15.70
C ILE A 267 -29.60 -19.68 -16.14
N PRO A 268 -30.10 -20.53 -15.23
CA PRO A 268 -31.05 -21.57 -15.64
C PRO A 268 -32.30 -20.86 -16.16
N THR A 269 -32.68 -21.13 -17.37
CA THR A 269 -34.01 -20.76 -17.83
C THR A 269 -35.01 -21.34 -16.82
N ILE A 270 -36.08 -20.61 -16.57
CA ILE A 270 -37.14 -20.93 -15.57
C ILE A 270 -37.61 -22.40 -15.68
N ASP A 271 -37.55 -22.97 -16.86
CA ASP A 271 -37.93 -24.37 -17.16
C ASP A 271 -37.01 -25.43 -16.55
N LYS A 272 -35.80 -25.10 -16.11
CA LYS A 272 -34.81 -26.00 -15.49
C LYS A 272 -34.69 -25.86 -13.96
N LEU A 273 -35.48 -25.01 -13.35
CA LEU A 273 -35.51 -24.82 -11.88
C LEU A 273 -35.84 -26.10 -11.10
N PRO A 274 -36.75 -27.01 -11.55
CA PRO A 274 -37.02 -28.25 -10.85
C PRO A 274 -35.81 -29.19 -10.79
N ASP A 275 -35.06 -29.34 -11.91
CA ASP A 275 -33.89 -30.22 -12.00
C ASP A 275 -32.73 -29.67 -11.14
N LEU A 276 -32.56 -28.37 -11.06
CA LEU A 276 -31.53 -27.74 -10.24
C LEU A 276 -31.83 -27.92 -8.74
N TRP A 277 -33.10 -27.87 -8.37
CA TRP A 277 -33.55 -28.09 -7.00
C TRP A 277 -33.28 -29.51 -6.54
N GLU A 278 -33.53 -30.51 -7.38
CA GLU A 278 -33.21 -31.92 -7.11
C GLU A 278 -31.72 -32.16 -6.97
N GLN A 279 -30.89 -31.55 -7.82
CA GLN A 279 -29.41 -31.62 -7.72
C GLN A 279 -28.88 -30.99 -6.41
N VAL A 280 -29.39 -29.82 -6.01
CA VAL A 280 -29.03 -29.15 -4.75
C VAL A 280 -29.45 -30.01 -3.56
N MET A 281 -30.64 -30.56 -3.58
CA MET A 281 -31.14 -31.42 -2.50
C MET A 281 -30.39 -32.75 -2.42
N GLY A 282 -29.97 -33.30 -3.56
CA GLY A 282 -29.09 -34.49 -3.64
C GLY A 282 -27.71 -34.20 -3.01
N TRP A 283 -27.13 -33.05 -3.33
CA TRP A 283 -25.85 -32.61 -2.76
C TRP A 283 -25.93 -32.37 -1.25
N ILE A 284 -27.00 -31.75 -0.74
CA ILE A 284 -27.23 -31.53 0.70
C ILE A 284 -27.39 -32.89 1.42
N LYS A 285 -28.17 -33.80 0.87
CA LYS A 285 -28.35 -35.17 1.44
C LYS A 285 -27.03 -35.93 1.56
N ASN A 286 -26.20 -35.88 0.53
CA ASN A 286 -24.88 -36.53 0.55
C ASN A 286 -23.96 -35.96 1.61
N ARG A 287 -23.96 -34.64 1.81
CA ARG A 287 -23.14 -34.00 2.87
C ARG A 287 -23.62 -34.30 4.27
N VAL A 288 -24.92 -34.39 4.49
CA VAL A 288 -25.50 -34.71 5.79
C VAL A 288 -25.26 -36.20 6.16
N SER A 289 -25.22 -37.10 5.17
CA SER A 289 -24.90 -38.51 5.43
C SER A 289 -23.41 -38.76 5.71
N THR A 290 -22.50 -38.04 5.05
CA THR A 290 -21.05 -38.13 5.34
C THR A 290 -20.68 -37.53 6.70
N SER A 291 -21.41 -36.52 7.22
CA SER A 291 -21.18 -36.01 8.55
C SER A 291 -21.64 -36.94 9.69
N LYS A 292 -22.61 -37.81 9.41
CA LYS A 292 -23.08 -38.82 10.39
C LYS A 292 -22.20 -40.09 10.46
N GLU A 293 -21.41 -40.38 9.45
CA GLU A 293 -20.44 -41.48 9.47
C GLU A 293 -19.15 -41.11 10.21
N VAL A 294 -18.81 -39.83 10.31
CA VAL A 294 -17.62 -39.35 11.04
C VAL A 294 -17.87 -39.34 12.55
N ASP A 295 -19.13 -39.12 13.00
CA ASP A 295 -19.48 -39.12 14.45
C ASP A 295 -19.70 -40.51 15.03
N ASN A 296 -19.79 -41.58 14.23
CA ASN A 296 -19.95 -42.94 14.71
C ASN A 296 -18.64 -43.76 14.81
N ASN A 297 -17.49 -43.17 14.47
CA ASN A 297 -16.17 -43.80 14.54
C ASN A 297 -15.17 -43.01 15.43
N ALA A 298 -15.64 -42.22 16.39
CA ALA A 298 -14.82 -41.55 17.40
C ALA A 298 -15.11 -42.08 18.82
#